data_ec1305c8f70fb47f8ff2ede9aad3fe80
#
_entry.id   ec1305c8f70fb47f8ff2ede9aad3fe80
#
_cell.length_a   1.000
_cell.length_b   1.000
_cell.length_c   1.000
_cell.angle_alpha   90.00
_cell.angle_beta   90.00
_cell.angle_gamma   90.00
#
_symmetry.space_group_name_H-M   'P 1'
#
loop_
_entity.id
_entity.type
_entity.pdbx_description
1 polymer ?
#
loop_
_entity_poly.entity_id
_entity_poly.type
_entity_poly.pdbx_seq_one_letter_code
_entity_poly.pdbx_strand_id
1 'polypeptide(L)'
;MAITLNDILPLIRDNSYTVISYKGTYYMLDEKAYDFVQPRTFIRDLQYLSTDSDLYTNLLSREVVKLYCGLVSNSYDDLDGLFIYLD
;
A
#
# COMPACT_ATOMS: atom_id res chain seq x y z
N MET A 1 -17.45 -12.00 -9.48
CA MET A 1 -17.64 -10.66 -8.87
C MET A 1 -16.27 -10.10 -8.51
N ALA A 2 -15.97 -8.93 -9.01
CA ALA A 2 -14.68 -8.30 -8.74
C ALA A 2 -14.73 -7.57 -7.39
N ILE A 3 -13.64 -7.70 -6.63
CA ILE A 3 -13.45 -6.95 -5.39
C ILE A 3 -12.50 -5.80 -5.73
N THR A 4 -12.90 -4.58 -5.43
CA THR A 4 -12.09 -3.39 -5.70
C THR A 4 -11.37 -2.93 -4.44
N LEU A 5 -10.39 -2.03 -4.64
CA LEU A 5 -9.70 -1.40 -3.52
C LEU A 5 -10.69 -0.67 -2.60
N ASN A 6 -11.70 -0.03 -3.19
CA ASN A 6 -12.73 0.67 -2.42
C ASN A 6 -13.54 -0.27 -1.52
N ASP A 7 -13.67 -1.54 -1.89
CA ASP A 7 -14.36 -2.55 -1.07
C ASP A 7 -13.49 -3.02 0.10
N ILE A 8 -12.18 -3.02 -0.06
CA ILE A 8 -11.23 -3.56 0.91
C ILE A 8 -10.83 -2.52 1.96
N LEU A 9 -10.55 -1.29 1.56
CA LEU A 9 -10.02 -0.28 2.48
C LEU A 9 -10.87 -0.05 3.73
N PRO A 10 -12.21 0.02 3.63
CA PRO A 10 -13.03 0.22 4.83
C PRO A 10 -12.97 -0.95 5.82
N LEU A 11 -12.53 -2.13 5.36
CA LEU A 11 -12.41 -3.32 6.20
C LEU A 11 -11.09 -3.36 6.94
N ILE A 12 -10.12 -2.53 6.57
CA ILE A 12 -8.82 -2.48 7.20
C ILE A 12 -8.90 -1.53 8.38
N ARG A 13 -8.68 -2.06 9.56
CA ARG A 13 -8.87 -1.33 10.81
C ARG A 13 -7.84 -0.22 11.01
N ASP A 14 -6.58 -0.52 10.67
CA ASP A 14 -5.47 0.42 10.71
C ASP A 14 -4.69 0.25 9.42
N ASN A 15 -4.75 1.26 8.57
CA ASN A 15 -4.13 1.20 7.25
C ASN A 15 -2.77 1.90 7.19
N SER A 16 -2.17 2.22 8.34
CA SER A 16 -0.88 2.91 8.41
C SER A 16 0.23 2.14 7.70
N TYR A 17 0.15 0.80 7.73
CA TYR A 17 1.15 -0.06 7.11
C TYR A 17 0.58 -0.85 5.93
N THR A 18 -0.45 -0.32 5.31
CA THR A 18 -1.03 -0.92 4.11
C THR A 18 -0.29 -0.41 2.88
N VAL A 19 0.21 -1.33 2.08
CA VAL A 19 0.93 -1.03 0.85
C VAL A 19 0.07 -1.45 -0.33
N ILE A 20 -0.12 -0.53 -1.27
CA ILE A 20 -0.89 -0.77 -2.49
C ILE A 20 0.08 -0.91 -3.65
N SER A 21 0.05 -2.05 -4.33
CA SER A 21 0.89 -2.30 -5.51
C SER A 21 0.05 -2.14 -6.77
N TYR A 22 0.51 -1.29 -7.66
CA TYR A 22 -0.13 -1.05 -8.95
C TYR A 22 0.93 -0.84 -10.03
N LYS A 23 0.90 -1.67 -11.05
CA LYS A 23 1.81 -1.60 -12.21
C LYS A 23 3.29 -1.49 -11.80
N GLY A 24 3.70 -2.28 -10.82
CA GLY A 24 5.09 -2.32 -10.37
C GLY A 24 5.50 -1.21 -9.43
N THR A 25 4.60 -0.31 -9.09
CA THR A 25 4.86 0.76 -8.11
C THR A 25 4.13 0.44 -6.82
N TYR A 26 4.78 0.72 -5.71
CA TYR A 26 4.23 0.50 -4.38
C TYR A 26 3.88 1.84 -3.74
N TYR A 27 2.67 1.93 -3.18
CA TYR A 27 2.16 3.14 -2.56
C TYR A 27 1.75 2.89 -1.12
N MET A 28 1.88 3.90 -0.29
CA MET A 28 1.41 3.87 1.08
C MET A 28 0.59 5.13 1.34
N LEU A 29 -0.52 5.01 2.07
CA LEU A 29 -1.41 6.13 2.33
C LEU A 29 -0.95 7.04 3.47
N ASP A 30 0.11 6.65 4.18
CA ASP A 30 0.67 7.42 5.28
C ASP A 30 1.86 8.25 4.79
N GLU A 31 1.95 9.51 5.25
CA GLU A 31 3.09 10.37 4.93
C GLU A 31 4.42 9.77 5.40
N LYS A 32 4.38 8.88 6.37
CA LYS A 32 5.55 8.14 6.84
C LYS A 32 6.11 7.18 5.80
N ALA A 33 5.48 7.08 4.63
CA ALA A 33 5.97 6.23 3.54
C ALA A 33 7.46 6.47 3.24
N TYR A 34 7.90 7.71 3.34
CA TYR A 34 9.28 8.06 3.08
C TYR A 34 10.27 7.45 4.08
N ASP A 35 9.81 7.13 5.29
CA ASP A 35 10.63 6.50 6.31
C ASP A 35 10.90 5.02 6.03
N PHE A 36 10.11 4.42 5.15
CA PHE A 36 10.21 3.00 4.81
C PHE A 36 11.13 2.73 3.61
N VAL A 37 11.66 3.76 3.00
CA VAL A 37 12.61 3.62 1.89
C VAL A 37 13.99 3.32 2.46
N GLN A 38 14.25 2.04 2.77
CA GLN A 38 15.47 1.61 3.41
C GLN A 38 16.16 0.52 2.59
N PRO A 39 17.49 0.45 2.64
CA PRO A 39 18.22 -0.59 1.91
C PRO A 39 17.83 -2.01 2.27
N ARG A 40 17.35 -2.23 3.49
CA ARG A 40 16.94 -3.56 3.95
C ARG A 40 15.55 -3.96 3.50
N THR A 41 14.74 -3.00 3.08
CA THR A 41 13.39 -3.24 2.60
C THR A 41 13.46 -3.74 1.15
N PHE A 42 12.77 -4.81 0.85
CA PHE A 42 12.68 -5.29 -0.52
C PHE A 42 11.76 -4.43 -1.39
N ILE A 43 11.01 -3.52 -0.77
CA ILE A 43 10.23 -2.50 -1.48
C ILE A 43 11.10 -1.26 -1.58
N ARG A 44 11.66 -1.02 -2.75
CA ARG A 44 12.63 0.07 -2.93
C ARG A 44 11.99 1.41 -3.23
N ASP A 45 10.89 1.41 -3.95
CA ASP A 45 10.29 2.62 -4.49
C ASP A 45 8.91 2.85 -3.90
N LEU A 46 8.83 2.74 -2.57
CA LEU A 46 7.59 3.00 -1.85
C LEU A 46 7.29 4.50 -1.89
N GLN A 47 6.13 4.86 -2.40
CA GLN A 47 5.73 6.24 -2.55
C GLN A 47 4.52 6.56 -1.69
N TYR A 48 4.47 7.80 -1.21
CA TYR A 48 3.29 8.30 -0.54
C TYR A 48 2.18 8.54 -1.55
N LEU A 49 0.99 8.04 -1.25
CA LEU A 49 -0.22 8.26 -2.04
C LEU A 49 -1.19 9.12 -1.22
N SER A 50 -1.40 10.35 -1.65
CA SER A 50 -2.36 11.24 -0.99
C SER A 50 -3.78 10.80 -1.32
N THR A 51 -4.65 10.78 -0.30
CA THR A 51 -6.08 10.49 -0.49
C THR A 51 -6.80 11.58 -1.27
N ASP A 52 -6.19 12.74 -1.44
CA ASP A 52 -6.72 13.84 -2.23
C ASP A 52 -6.29 13.79 -3.70
N SER A 53 -5.43 12.82 -4.06
CA SER A 53 -4.90 12.74 -5.42
C SER A 53 -5.87 12.05 -6.38
N ASP A 54 -5.77 12.42 -7.65
CA ASP A 54 -6.54 11.76 -8.72
C ASP A 54 -6.15 10.30 -8.86
N LEU A 55 -4.87 9.97 -8.61
CA LEU A 55 -4.40 8.59 -8.66
C LEU A 55 -5.11 7.73 -7.61
N TYR A 56 -5.24 8.24 -6.39
CA TYR A 56 -5.96 7.51 -5.34
C TYR A 56 -7.40 7.20 -5.76
N THR A 57 -8.11 8.22 -6.26
CA THR A 57 -9.48 8.06 -6.74
C THR A 57 -9.57 7.02 -7.85
N ASN A 58 -8.62 7.04 -8.78
CA ASN A 58 -8.55 6.07 -9.87
C ASN A 58 -8.29 4.65 -9.36
N LEU A 59 -7.39 4.50 -8.40
CA LEU A 59 -7.05 3.19 -7.86
C LEU A 59 -8.18 2.56 -7.06
N LEU A 60 -9.08 3.35 -6.49
CA LEU A 60 -10.21 2.83 -5.72
C LEU A 60 -11.11 1.91 -6.53
N SER A 61 -11.22 2.13 -7.83
CA SER A 61 -12.05 1.31 -8.72
C SER A 61 -11.32 0.11 -9.32
N ARG A 62 -10.03 -0.04 -9.05
CA ARG A 62 -9.23 -1.16 -9.58
C ARG A 62 -9.52 -2.44 -8.82
N GLU A 63 -9.49 -3.55 -9.56
CA GLU A 63 -9.72 -4.87 -8.99
C GLU A 63 -8.54 -5.31 -8.12
N VAL A 64 -8.83 -5.87 -6.95
CA VAL A 64 -7.82 -6.51 -6.10
C VAL A 64 -7.61 -7.93 -6.60
N VAL A 65 -6.38 -8.23 -6.99
CA VAL A 65 -6.02 -9.55 -7.54
C VAL A 65 -5.26 -10.41 -6.55
N LYS A 66 -4.68 -9.80 -5.50
CA LYS A 66 -3.92 -10.54 -4.51
C LYS A 66 -3.83 -9.73 -3.21
N LEU A 67 -3.91 -10.45 -2.09
CA LEU A 67 -3.62 -9.92 -0.76
C LEU A 67 -2.44 -10.69 -0.18
N TYR A 68 -1.55 -9.98 0.48
CA TYR A 68 -0.35 -10.59 1.02
C TYR A 68 0.04 -9.87 2.32
N CYS A 69 0.34 -10.64 3.36
CA CYS A 69 0.86 -10.11 4.62
C CYS A 69 2.39 -10.25 4.60
N GLY A 70 3.09 -9.16 4.80
CA GLY A 70 4.54 -9.15 4.78
C GLY A 70 5.11 -8.11 5.72
N LEU A 71 6.43 -8.00 5.73
CA LEU A 71 7.12 -7.03 6.57
C LEU A 71 7.41 -5.76 5.79
N VAL A 72 7.17 -4.64 6.46
CA VAL A 72 7.57 -3.32 5.98
C VAL A 72 8.59 -2.79 6.98
N SER A 73 9.75 -2.40 6.51
CA SER A 73 10.85 -1.98 7.38
C SER A 73 11.08 -0.48 7.29
N ASN A 74 11.27 0.14 8.45
CA ASN A 74 11.75 1.52 8.53
C ASN A 74 13.15 1.54 9.15
N SER A 75 13.65 2.72 9.52
CA SER A 75 14.99 2.87 10.11
C SER A 75 15.13 2.20 11.48
N TYR A 76 14.03 1.89 12.12
CA TYR A 76 14.00 1.44 13.52
C TYR A 76 13.47 0.03 13.67
N ASP A 77 12.41 -0.33 12.95
CA ASP A 77 11.65 -1.55 13.18
C ASP A 77 11.24 -2.24 11.89
N ASP A 78 11.01 -3.55 11.99
CA ASP A 78 10.29 -4.32 10.99
C ASP A 78 8.83 -4.43 11.46
N LEU A 79 7.91 -4.01 10.61
CA LEU A 79 6.50 -3.91 10.94
C LEU A 79 5.66 -4.80 10.04
N ASP A 80 4.60 -5.38 10.60
CA ASP A 80 3.67 -6.17 9.80
C ASP A 80 2.86 -5.25 8.89
N GLY A 81 2.83 -5.56 7.62
CA GLY A 81 2.09 -4.80 6.63
C GLY A 81 1.15 -5.67 5.81
N LEU A 82 0.10 -5.06 5.30
CA LEU A 82 -0.80 -5.69 4.35
C LEU A 82 -0.50 -5.14 2.95
N PHE A 83 -0.23 -6.04 2.03
CA PHE A 83 0.06 -5.69 0.63
C PHE A 83 -1.16 -6.02 -0.21
N ILE A 84 -1.68 -5.02 -0.91
CA ILE A 84 -2.83 -5.14 -1.79
C ILE A 84 -2.36 -4.95 -3.23
N TYR A 85 -2.47 -5.99 -4.03
CA TYR A 85 -2.06 -5.94 -5.43
C TYR A 85 -3.27 -5.67 -6.32
N LEU A 86 -3.17 -4.64 -7.14
CA LEU A 86 -4.22 -4.22 -8.05
C LEU A 86 -3.89 -4.62 -9.49
N ASP A 87 -4.95 -4.84 -10.23
CA ASP A 87 -4.86 -5.12 -11.66
C ASP A 87 -4.57 -3.85 -12.46
#